data_df11bf10644ab247467e24f19040be92
#
_entry.id   df11bf10644ab247467e24f19040be92
#
_cell.length_a   1.000
_cell.length_b   1.000
_cell.length_c   1.000
_cell.angle_alpha   90.00
_cell.angle_beta   90.00
_cell.angle_gamma   90.00
#
_symmetry.space_group_name_H-M   'P 1'
#
loop_
_entity.id
_entity.type
_entity.pdbx_description
1 polymer ?
#
loop_
_entity_poly.entity_id
_entity_poly.type
_entity_poly.pdbx_seq_one_letter_code
_entity_poly.pdbx_strand_id
1 'polypeptide(L)'
;MEQDNGHPVAQWLDKATEGIQFGPDRKAVRAELDGHLDDKIQDLQRIFPDLSAWEATQMALSGMGDPEEIGKELARIHKPWLGYLWRASQITLGVVLAVGVCQFGGWLWTQVTAPNVGGTQDSWAVEIPFSGGTVQAGQYTIHAEGTLCLLEQGDDLGTLEVAWRASSPRFWESPSYNEYWWAEDDQGNVYISRAEGRMSNVLRGLVVDQNGYNQRRNVSGPGWRRSGLGWWDDGQVSSVPRDAQWVRLVLDIGEEPITILLEREEDGP
;
A
#
# COMPACT_ATOMS: atom_id res chain seq x y z
N MET A 1 -49.69 -47.34 -1.43
CA MET A 1 -48.54 -47.00 -2.27
C MET A 1 -48.88 -45.69 -2.92
N GLU A 2 -48.60 -44.59 -2.24
CA GLU A 2 -48.77 -43.23 -2.73
C GLU A 2 -47.58 -43.02 -3.69
N GLN A 3 -47.84 -43.00 -4.97
CA GLN A 3 -46.86 -42.61 -5.98
C GLN A 3 -46.60 -41.14 -5.74
N ASP A 4 -45.38 -40.82 -5.27
CA ASP A 4 -44.79 -39.48 -5.28
C ASP A 4 -44.65 -39.06 -6.77
N ASN A 5 -45.74 -38.62 -7.34
CA ASN A 5 -45.77 -37.94 -8.61
C ASN A 5 -45.20 -36.55 -8.37
N GLY A 6 -43.89 -36.41 -8.46
CA GLY A 6 -43.20 -35.13 -8.40
C GLY A 6 -44.00 -34.08 -9.15
N HIS A 7 -44.28 -32.97 -8.48
CA HIS A 7 -45.16 -31.90 -8.96
C HIS A 7 -44.86 -31.59 -10.43
N PRO A 8 -45.80 -31.65 -11.38
CA PRO A 8 -45.53 -31.57 -12.83
C PRO A 8 -44.78 -30.29 -13.22
N VAL A 9 -44.98 -29.20 -12.45
CA VAL A 9 -44.25 -27.95 -12.58
C VAL A 9 -42.74 -28.17 -12.25
N ALA A 10 -42.42 -28.87 -11.19
CA ALA A 10 -41.03 -29.13 -10.80
C ALA A 10 -40.30 -29.97 -11.86
N GLN A 11 -40.96 -31.00 -12.41
CA GLN A 11 -40.36 -31.81 -13.48
C GLN A 11 -40.11 -31.01 -14.76
N TRP A 12 -41.05 -30.14 -15.14
CA TRP A 12 -40.91 -29.26 -16.29
C TRP A 12 -39.74 -28.28 -16.12
N LEU A 13 -39.67 -27.63 -14.95
CA LEU A 13 -38.60 -26.69 -14.60
C LEU A 13 -37.23 -27.37 -14.56
N ASP A 14 -37.13 -28.59 -14.00
CA ASP A 14 -35.87 -29.34 -13.95
C ASP A 14 -35.39 -29.64 -15.38
N LYS A 15 -36.30 -30.05 -16.30
CA LYS A 15 -35.96 -30.37 -17.65
C LYS A 15 -35.61 -29.12 -18.47
N ALA A 16 -36.34 -28.01 -18.30
CA ALA A 16 -36.06 -26.74 -18.95
C ALA A 16 -34.74 -26.09 -18.52
N THR A 17 -34.24 -26.42 -17.33
CA THR A 17 -32.98 -25.84 -16.80
C THR A 17 -31.81 -26.80 -16.79
N GLU A 18 -31.98 -28.05 -17.20
CA GLU A 18 -30.95 -29.10 -17.13
C GLU A 18 -29.70 -28.74 -17.93
N GLY A 19 -29.85 -28.08 -19.06
CA GLY A 19 -28.76 -27.66 -19.95
C GLY A 19 -27.88 -26.51 -19.40
N ILE A 20 -28.29 -25.79 -18.34
CA ILE A 20 -27.55 -24.69 -17.76
C ILE A 20 -26.49 -25.26 -16.79
N GLN A 21 -25.23 -25.22 -17.19
CA GLN A 21 -24.13 -25.83 -16.41
C GLN A 21 -23.67 -24.97 -15.21
N PHE A 22 -23.81 -23.63 -15.29
CA PHE A 22 -23.43 -22.76 -14.19
C PHE A 22 -24.54 -22.70 -13.13
N GLY A 23 -24.28 -23.28 -11.97
CA GLY A 23 -25.30 -23.49 -10.92
C GLY A 23 -26.05 -22.23 -10.45
N PRO A 24 -25.38 -21.08 -10.25
CA PRO A 24 -26.07 -19.84 -9.90
C PRO A 24 -27.06 -19.37 -10.97
N ASP A 25 -26.68 -19.40 -12.27
CA ASP A 25 -27.56 -19.03 -13.37
C ASP A 25 -28.75 -20.00 -13.49
N ARG A 26 -28.47 -21.31 -13.37
CA ARG A 26 -29.52 -22.34 -13.36
C ARG A 26 -30.57 -22.07 -12.27
N LYS A 27 -30.11 -21.70 -11.07
CA LYS A 27 -31.02 -21.40 -9.97
C LYS A 27 -31.85 -20.14 -10.21
N ALA A 28 -31.21 -19.10 -10.76
CA ALA A 28 -31.89 -17.84 -11.11
C ALA A 28 -32.94 -18.04 -12.18
N VAL A 29 -32.57 -18.68 -13.29
CA VAL A 29 -33.49 -18.96 -14.42
C VAL A 29 -34.64 -19.86 -13.99
N ARG A 30 -34.37 -20.88 -13.13
CA ARG A 30 -35.43 -21.73 -12.58
C ARG A 30 -36.45 -20.91 -11.78
N ALA A 31 -35.99 -20.02 -10.92
CA ALA A 31 -36.85 -19.16 -10.10
C ALA A 31 -37.68 -18.20 -10.96
N GLU A 32 -37.11 -17.69 -12.05
CA GLU A 32 -37.81 -16.81 -13.01
C GLU A 32 -38.90 -17.58 -13.77
N LEU A 33 -38.59 -18.76 -14.30
CA LEU A 33 -39.57 -19.63 -14.96
C LEU A 33 -40.69 -20.08 -14.03
N ASP A 34 -40.38 -20.39 -12.78
CA ASP A 34 -41.32 -20.74 -11.73
C ASP A 34 -42.33 -19.59 -11.49
N GLY A 35 -41.79 -18.36 -11.33
CA GLY A 35 -42.62 -17.16 -11.20
C GLY A 35 -43.52 -16.92 -12.40
N HIS A 36 -43.01 -17.09 -13.62
CA HIS A 36 -43.83 -16.96 -14.82
C HIS A 36 -44.94 -18.02 -14.95
N LEU A 37 -44.67 -19.26 -14.51
CA LEU A 37 -45.65 -20.30 -14.44
C LEU A 37 -46.75 -19.99 -13.40
N ASP A 38 -46.37 -19.54 -12.23
CA ASP A 38 -47.30 -19.14 -11.18
C ASP A 38 -48.22 -18.00 -11.63
N ASP A 39 -47.66 -16.97 -12.24
CA ASP A 39 -48.42 -15.84 -12.78
C ASP A 39 -49.43 -16.33 -13.83
N LYS A 40 -49.01 -17.22 -14.72
CA LYS A 40 -49.86 -17.76 -15.79
C LYS A 40 -50.98 -18.65 -15.23
N ILE A 41 -50.72 -19.44 -14.23
CA ILE A 41 -51.72 -20.26 -13.51
C ILE A 41 -52.77 -19.37 -12.85
N GLN A 42 -52.33 -18.31 -12.15
CA GLN A 42 -53.21 -17.34 -11.51
C GLN A 42 -54.08 -16.60 -12.54
N ASP A 43 -53.52 -16.18 -13.67
CA ASP A 43 -54.25 -15.52 -14.75
C ASP A 43 -55.29 -16.45 -15.35
N LEU A 44 -54.96 -17.72 -15.58
CA LEU A 44 -55.94 -18.71 -16.11
C LEU A 44 -57.10 -18.93 -15.12
N GLN A 45 -56.82 -19.03 -13.82
CA GLN A 45 -57.87 -19.17 -12.81
C GLN A 45 -58.73 -17.92 -12.66
N ARG A 46 -58.16 -16.71 -12.89
CA ARG A 46 -58.91 -15.46 -12.91
C ARG A 46 -59.84 -15.33 -14.10
N ILE A 47 -59.39 -15.78 -15.29
CA ILE A 47 -60.15 -15.69 -16.53
C ILE A 47 -61.23 -16.80 -16.58
N PHE A 48 -60.88 -17.96 -16.06
CA PHE A 48 -61.76 -19.15 -16.05
C PHE A 48 -61.96 -19.65 -14.60
N PRO A 49 -62.89 -19.06 -13.84
CA PRO A 49 -63.09 -19.38 -12.43
C PRO A 49 -63.53 -20.84 -12.15
N ASP A 50 -64.08 -21.49 -13.15
CA ASP A 50 -64.57 -22.89 -13.08
C ASP A 50 -63.42 -23.91 -13.29
N LEU A 51 -62.22 -23.47 -13.66
CA LEU A 51 -61.06 -24.34 -13.87
C LEU A 51 -60.50 -24.80 -12.51
N SER A 52 -60.27 -26.09 -12.38
CA SER A 52 -59.55 -26.61 -11.21
C SER A 52 -58.08 -26.20 -11.26
N ALA A 53 -57.43 -26.13 -10.10
CA ALA A 53 -56.00 -25.78 -10.01
C ALA A 53 -55.12 -26.72 -10.86
N TRP A 54 -55.49 -27.99 -10.95
CA TRP A 54 -54.78 -28.97 -11.78
C TRP A 54 -54.94 -28.67 -13.30
N GLU A 55 -56.15 -28.37 -13.78
CA GLU A 55 -56.39 -28.02 -15.17
C GLU A 55 -55.69 -26.72 -15.56
N ALA A 56 -55.72 -25.71 -14.69
CA ALA A 56 -55.01 -24.47 -14.90
C ALA A 56 -53.48 -24.70 -15.01
N THR A 57 -52.93 -25.57 -14.17
CA THR A 57 -51.49 -25.94 -14.23
C THR A 57 -51.15 -26.64 -15.54
N GLN A 58 -51.97 -27.62 -15.97
CA GLN A 58 -51.73 -28.31 -17.24
C GLN A 58 -51.84 -27.38 -18.46
N MET A 59 -52.81 -26.47 -18.46
CA MET A 59 -52.92 -25.43 -19.50
C MET A 59 -51.73 -24.47 -19.48
N ALA A 60 -51.26 -24.05 -18.30
CA ALA A 60 -50.08 -23.19 -18.18
C ALA A 60 -48.83 -23.88 -18.77
N LEU A 61 -48.58 -25.13 -18.37
CA LEU A 61 -47.44 -25.91 -18.87
C LEU A 61 -47.50 -26.12 -20.39
N SER A 62 -48.69 -26.49 -20.92
CA SER A 62 -48.85 -26.64 -22.37
C SER A 62 -48.63 -25.34 -23.17
N GLY A 63 -48.96 -24.21 -22.54
CA GLY A 63 -48.77 -22.90 -23.11
C GLY A 63 -47.35 -22.32 -22.95
N MET A 64 -46.50 -22.97 -22.15
CA MET A 64 -45.07 -22.61 -22.06
C MET A 64 -44.23 -23.26 -23.15
N GLY A 65 -44.69 -24.37 -23.74
CA GLY A 65 -43.97 -25.09 -24.79
C GLY A 65 -43.16 -26.28 -24.28
N ASP A 66 -42.36 -26.87 -25.18
CA ASP A 66 -41.53 -28.03 -24.85
C ASP A 66 -40.33 -27.65 -23.97
N PRO A 67 -40.20 -28.21 -22.76
CA PRO A 67 -39.09 -27.91 -21.88
C PRO A 67 -37.72 -28.27 -22.47
N GLU A 68 -37.64 -29.25 -23.40
CA GLU A 68 -36.35 -29.61 -24.02
C GLU A 68 -35.89 -28.55 -25.05
N GLU A 69 -36.82 -27.95 -25.81
CA GLU A 69 -36.50 -26.88 -26.75
C GLU A 69 -36.06 -25.62 -26.01
N ILE A 70 -36.84 -25.23 -25.01
CA ILE A 70 -36.52 -24.09 -24.15
C ILE A 70 -35.16 -24.31 -23.47
N GLY A 71 -34.91 -25.50 -22.95
CA GLY A 71 -33.64 -25.85 -22.32
C GLY A 71 -32.41 -25.73 -23.23
N LYS A 72 -32.57 -26.11 -24.51
CA LYS A 72 -31.51 -25.93 -25.52
C LYS A 72 -31.20 -24.47 -25.80
N GLU A 73 -32.23 -23.63 -25.89
CA GLU A 73 -32.05 -22.20 -26.11
C GLU A 73 -31.42 -21.50 -24.88
N LEU A 74 -31.90 -21.82 -23.70
CA LEU A 74 -31.35 -21.31 -22.45
C LEU A 74 -29.86 -21.71 -22.26
N ALA A 75 -29.50 -22.96 -22.54
CA ALA A 75 -28.11 -23.42 -22.50
C ALA A 75 -27.20 -22.70 -23.51
N ARG A 76 -27.76 -22.29 -24.68
CA ARG A 76 -27.01 -21.52 -25.68
C ARG A 76 -26.67 -20.10 -25.22
N ILE A 77 -27.58 -19.49 -24.45
CA ILE A 77 -27.45 -18.12 -23.94
C ILE A 77 -26.57 -18.11 -22.67
N HIS A 78 -26.84 -19.02 -21.74
CA HIS A 78 -26.15 -19.14 -20.45
C HIS A 78 -24.86 -19.97 -20.56
N LYS A 79 -23.83 -19.39 -21.20
CA LYS A 79 -22.51 -20.06 -21.35
C LYS A 79 -21.79 -20.12 -20.02
N PRO A 80 -21.36 -21.31 -19.53
CA PRO A 80 -20.82 -21.49 -18.21
C PRO A 80 -19.54 -20.68 -17.96
N TRP A 81 -18.72 -20.45 -18.99
CA TRP A 81 -17.48 -19.72 -18.87
C TRP A 81 -17.67 -18.24 -18.49
N LEU A 82 -18.79 -17.62 -18.88
CA LEU A 82 -19.12 -16.25 -18.50
C LEU A 82 -19.37 -16.14 -16.99
N GLY A 83 -20.12 -17.08 -16.42
CA GLY A 83 -20.37 -17.14 -14.99
C GLY A 83 -19.08 -17.36 -14.17
N TYR A 84 -18.20 -18.24 -14.64
CA TYR A 84 -16.91 -18.45 -14.00
C TYR A 84 -15.99 -17.23 -14.11
N LEU A 85 -15.96 -16.56 -15.28
CA LEU A 85 -15.18 -15.34 -15.47
C LEU A 85 -15.63 -14.22 -14.53
N TRP A 86 -16.95 -14.03 -14.42
CA TRP A 86 -17.51 -13.04 -13.50
C TRP A 86 -17.13 -13.34 -12.04
N ARG A 87 -17.20 -14.59 -11.63
CA ARG A 87 -16.81 -15.00 -10.27
C ARG A 87 -15.33 -14.86 -10.04
N ALA A 88 -14.50 -15.20 -11.02
CA ALA A 88 -13.06 -15.00 -10.97
C ALA A 88 -12.70 -13.50 -10.83
N SER A 89 -13.36 -12.62 -11.57
CA SER A 89 -13.14 -11.17 -11.48
C SER A 89 -13.49 -10.62 -10.11
N GLN A 90 -14.56 -11.09 -9.47
CA GLN A 90 -14.92 -10.68 -8.10
C GLN A 90 -13.88 -11.14 -7.07
N ILE A 91 -13.39 -12.38 -7.19
CA ILE A 91 -12.32 -12.91 -6.31
C ILE A 91 -11.06 -12.08 -6.51
N THR A 92 -10.66 -11.81 -7.76
CA THR A 92 -9.48 -11.01 -8.06
C THR A 92 -9.60 -9.60 -7.48
N LEU A 93 -10.75 -8.94 -7.64
CA LEU A 93 -11.00 -7.63 -7.04
C LEU A 93 -10.91 -7.68 -5.52
N GLY A 94 -11.49 -8.70 -4.89
CA GLY A 94 -11.40 -8.90 -3.44
C GLY A 94 -9.94 -9.07 -2.96
N VAL A 95 -9.14 -9.84 -3.67
CA VAL A 95 -7.71 -10.02 -3.38
C VAL A 95 -6.94 -8.71 -3.53
N VAL A 96 -7.17 -7.97 -4.61
CA VAL A 96 -6.51 -6.66 -4.84
C VAL A 96 -6.86 -5.67 -3.74
N LEU A 97 -8.12 -5.60 -3.33
CA LEU A 97 -8.57 -4.75 -2.22
C LEU A 97 -7.93 -5.18 -0.88
N ALA A 98 -7.90 -6.48 -0.59
CA ALA A 98 -7.28 -7.01 0.63
C ALA A 98 -5.79 -6.69 0.70
N VAL A 99 -5.06 -6.89 -0.40
CA VAL A 99 -3.64 -6.52 -0.50
C VAL A 99 -3.46 -5.01 -0.31
N GLY A 100 -4.31 -4.19 -0.95
CA GLY A 100 -4.30 -2.75 -0.79
C GLY A 100 -4.50 -2.30 0.66
N VAL A 101 -5.47 -2.89 1.36
CA VAL A 101 -5.73 -2.61 2.79
C VAL A 101 -4.55 -3.03 3.68
N CYS A 102 -3.95 -4.21 3.43
CA CYS A 102 -2.77 -4.66 4.16
C CYS A 102 -1.56 -3.74 3.95
N GLN A 103 -1.31 -3.31 2.72
CA GLN A 103 -0.21 -2.41 2.38
C GLN A 103 -0.42 -1.03 3.00
N PHE A 104 -1.63 -0.47 2.87
CA PHE A 104 -1.96 0.83 3.45
C PHE A 104 -1.96 0.80 4.98
N GLY A 105 -2.48 -0.27 5.59
CA GLY A 105 -2.44 -0.49 7.04
C GLY A 105 -1.01 -0.63 7.56
N GLY A 106 -0.16 -1.37 6.84
CA GLY A 106 1.27 -1.47 7.15
C GLY A 106 1.98 -0.12 7.05
N TRP A 107 1.69 0.66 6.02
CA TRP A 107 2.23 2.02 5.87
C TRP A 107 1.78 2.95 7.01
N LEU A 108 0.48 2.99 7.34
CA LEU A 108 -0.03 3.77 8.48
C LEU A 108 0.63 3.34 9.79
N TRP A 109 0.76 2.04 10.00
CA TRP A 109 1.44 1.51 11.19
C TRP A 109 2.87 2.03 11.30
N THR A 110 3.64 1.99 10.21
CA THR A 110 5.02 2.48 10.21
C THR A 110 5.12 4.00 10.37
N GLN A 111 4.14 4.78 9.89
CA GLN A 111 4.11 6.23 10.15
C GLN A 111 3.82 6.57 11.61
N VAL A 112 2.98 5.76 12.27
CA VAL A 112 2.62 5.97 13.67
C VAL A 112 3.65 5.41 14.63
N THR A 113 4.32 4.30 14.26
CA THR A 113 5.27 3.58 15.10
C THR A 113 6.72 3.74 14.65
N ALA A 114 6.99 4.60 13.64
CA ALA A 114 8.38 4.89 13.25
C ALA A 114 9.13 5.29 14.51
N PRO A 115 10.22 4.61 14.85
CA PRO A 115 10.97 4.94 16.05
C PRO A 115 11.41 6.40 15.95
N ASN A 116 11.22 7.15 17.02
CA ASN A 116 11.95 8.39 17.18
C ASN A 116 13.43 8.00 17.09
N VAL A 117 14.20 8.82 16.37
CA VAL A 117 15.65 8.67 16.37
C VAL A 117 16.13 8.95 17.78
N GLY A 118 16.30 7.90 18.48
CA GLY A 118 16.84 7.89 19.83
C GLY A 118 17.48 6.53 20.01
N GLY A 119 18.77 6.50 19.83
CA GLY A 119 19.71 5.48 20.20
C GLY A 119 19.25 4.03 20.15
N THR A 120 19.68 3.31 19.13
CA THR A 120 19.75 1.85 19.18
C THR A 120 20.77 1.32 20.21
N GLN A 121 21.38 2.21 20.99
CA GLN A 121 22.26 1.86 22.09
C GLN A 121 21.72 2.42 23.41
N ASP A 122 21.27 1.53 24.28
CA ASP A 122 20.80 1.82 25.65
C ASP A 122 21.86 2.45 26.59
N SER A 123 22.88 3.13 26.05
CA SER A 123 24.06 3.58 26.80
C SER A 123 24.50 5.02 26.53
N TRP A 124 23.70 5.84 25.88
CA TRP A 124 24.00 7.27 25.76
C TRP A 124 23.76 7.96 27.09
N ALA A 125 24.76 8.72 27.54
CA ALA A 125 24.67 9.45 28.81
C ALA A 125 23.91 10.77 28.67
N VAL A 126 23.94 11.37 27.46
CA VAL A 126 23.26 12.62 27.14
C VAL A 126 22.77 12.55 25.72
N GLU A 127 21.51 12.97 25.51
CA GLU A 127 20.87 13.12 24.20
C GLU A 127 20.42 14.58 24.06
N ILE A 128 20.82 15.23 22.97
CA ILE A 128 20.47 16.61 22.66
C ILE A 128 19.71 16.63 21.34
N PRO A 129 18.42 16.96 21.35
CA PRO A 129 17.60 16.98 20.14
C PRO A 129 17.95 18.16 19.24
N PHE A 130 17.89 17.90 17.93
CA PHE A 130 18.02 18.89 16.87
C PHE A 130 16.76 18.82 16.01
N SER A 131 16.01 19.92 15.96
CA SER A 131 14.88 20.05 15.05
C SER A 131 15.36 20.18 13.62
N GLY A 132 14.71 19.47 12.73
CA GLY A 132 15.11 19.42 11.34
C GLY A 132 14.14 20.14 10.41
N GLY A 133 14.55 20.23 9.15
CA GLY A 133 13.80 20.87 8.10
C GLY A 133 13.22 19.88 7.09
N THR A 134 12.30 20.39 6.29
CA THR A 134 11.75 19.70 5.11
C THR A 134 12.18 20.43 3.85
N VAL A 135 12.70 19.71 2.86
CA VAL A 135 13.14 20.26 1.60
C VAL A 135 12.55 19.50 0.42
N GLN A 136 12.31 20.19 -0.69
CA GLN A 136 11.89 19.59 -1.95
C GLN A 136 13.10 19.29 -2.81
N ALA A 137 13.21 18.03 -3.23
CA ALA A 137 14.28 17.49 -4.05
C ALA A 137 13.69 16.86 -5.32
N GLY A 138 13.46 17.66 -6.36
CA GLY A 138 12.75 17.20 -7.54
C GLY A 138 11.35 16.70 -7.19
N GLN A 139 11.12 15.39 -7.37
CA GLN A 139 9.84 14.76 -7.03
C GLN A 139 9.74 14.29 -5.56
N TYR A 140 10.82 14.43 -4.77
CA TYR A 140 10.87 13.95 -3.39
C TYR A 140 10.70 15.11 -2.41
N THR A 141 9.94 14.88 -1.36
CA THR A 141 9.92 15.69 -0.15
C THR A 141 10.76 14.97 0.88
N ILE A 142 11.87 15.58 1.28
CA ILE A 142 12.82 15.01 2.24
C ILE A 142 12.71 15.77 3.54
N HIS A 143 12.62 15.03 4.63
CA HIS A 143 12.62 15.53 5.99
C HIS A 143 13.78 14.86 6.75
N ALA A 144 14.50 15.64 7.57
CA ALA A 144 15.55 15.12 8.44
C ALA A 144 15.37 15.70 9.85
N GLU A 145 15.59 14.86 10.83
CA GLU A 145 15.65 15.20 12.26
C GLU A 145 16.96 14.64 12.83
N GLY A 146 17.50 15.23 13.90
CA GLY A 146 18.74 14.79 14.49
C GLY A 146 18.68 14.69 16.01
N THR A 147 19.55 13.83 16.58
CA THR A 147 19.81 13.75 18.02
C THR A 147 21.30 13.60 18.23
N LEU A 148 21.91 14.55 18.93
CA LEU A 148 23.33 14.46 19.30
C LEU A 148 23.47 13.61 20.57
N CYS A 149 24.13 12.47 20.40
CA CYS A 149 24.33 11.46 21.43
C CYS A 149 25.76 11.49 21.99
N LEU A 150 25.91 11.57 23.30
CA LEU A 150 27.19 11.59 24.02
C LEU A 150 27.32 10.33 24.88
N LEU A 151 28.47 9.68 24.85
CA LEU A 151 28.76 8.46 25.63
C LEU A 151 28.90 8.73 27.13
N GLU A 152 29.54 9.86 27.48
CA GLU A 152 29.70 10.29 28.86
C GLU A 152 29.22 11.74 29.05
N GLN A 153 28.81 12.09 30.28
CA GLN A 153 28.33 13.45 30.59
C GLN A 153 29.35 14.55 30.36
N GLY A 154 30.64 14.21 30.40
CA GLY A 154 31.76 15.13 30.22
C GLY A 154 32.32 15.21 28.80
N ASP A 155 31.75 14.49 27.86
CA ASP A 155 32.25 14.47 26.48
C ASP A 155 32.01 15.82 25.79
N ASP A 156 33.04 16.33 25.12
CA ASP A 156 32.99 17.53 24.29
C ASP A 156 32.54 17.23 22.86
N LEU A 157 32.60 15.97 22.44
CA LEU A 157 32.25 15.50 21.11
C LEU A 157 31.27 14.34 21.17
N GLY A 158 30.22 14.38 20.35
CA GLY A 158 29.22 13.33 20.25
C GLY A 158 29.03 12.80 18.83
N THR A 159 28.09 11.90 18.71
CA THR A 159 27.58 11.42 17.41
C THR A 159 26.19 11.97 17.20
N LEU A 160 25.99 12.73 16.13
CA LEU A 160 24.67 13.18 15.70
C LEU A 160 24.04 12.06 14.88
N GLU A 161 23.01 11.44 15.43
CA GLU A 161 22.16 10.49 14.72
C GLU A 161 21.11 11.27 13.93
N VAL A 162 20.97 10.97 12.66
CA VAL A 162 20.06 11.67 11.75
C VAL A 162 19.05 10.69 11.19
N ALA A 163 17.76 10.96 11.42
CA ALA A 163 16.68 10.26 10.77
C ALA A 163 16.28 10.96 9.49
N TRP A 164 16.27 10.21 8.42
CA TRP A 164 15.87 10.66 7.12
C TRP A 164 14.52 10.08 6.74
N ARG A 165 13.63 10.90 6.18
CA ARG A 165 12.37 10.46 5.59
C ARG A 165 12.21 11.09 4.23
N ALA A 166 11.89 10.29 3.22
CA ALA A 166 11.59 10.78 1.88
C ALA A 166 10.24 10.25 1.40
N SER A 167 9.44 11.13 0.85
CA SER A 167 8.16 10.80 0.23
C SER A 167 8.11 11.33 -1.20
N SER A 168 7.37 10.65 -2.09
CA SER A 168 7.20 11.02 -3.48
C SER A 168 5.82 10.57 -3.97
N PRO A 169 5.18 11.32 -4.89
CA PRO A 169 3.99 10.86 -5.59
C PRO A 169 4.22 9.53 -6.33
N ARG A 170 5.45 9.28 -6.77
CA ARG A 170 5.89 8.01 -7.37
C ARG A 170 6.54 7.13 -6.31
N PHE A 171 5.72 6.61 -5.39
CA PHE A 171 6.18 5.82 -4.24
C PHE A 171 6.96 4.55 -4.60
N TRP A 172 6.92 4.10 -5.85
CA TRP A 172 7.68 2.93 -6.34
C TRP A 172 9.12 3.25 -6.76
N GLU A 173 9.45 4.53 -6.97
CA GLU A 173 10.79 4.96 -7.30
C GLU A 173 11.59 5.23 -6.02
N SER A 174 12.74 4.56 -5.89
CA SER A 174 13.68 4.86 -4.82
C SER A 174 14.32 6.22 -5.04
N PRO A 175 14.53 7.02 -3.99
CA PRO A 175 15.42 8.15 -4.10
C PRO A 175 16.79 7.59 -4.50
N SER A 176 17.14 7.66 -5.78
CA SER A 176 18.48 7.34 -6.26
C SER A 176 19.37 8.54 -5.99
N TYR A 177 19.82 8.65 -4.76
CA TYR A 177 20.86 9.60 -4.45
C TYR A 177 22.19 8.99 -4.83
N ASN A 178 22.99 9.72 -5.57
CA ASN A 178 24.40 9.45 -5.59
C ASN A 178 24.84 9.50 -4.13
N GLU A 179 25.60 8.51 -3.69
CA GLU A 179 25.95 8.17 -2.32
C GLU A 179 26.77 9.26 -1.57
N TYR A 180 26.60 10.53 -1.96
CA TYR A 180 27.42 11.63 -1.50
C TYR A 180 26.58 12.64 -0.73
N TRP A 181 26.77 12.61 0.56
CA TRP A 181 26.32 13.69 1.41
C TRP A 181 27.45 14.06 2.37
N TRP A 182 27.42 15.28 2.86
CA TRP A 182 28.33 15.77 3.87
C TRP A 182 27.57 16.67 4.83
N ALA A 183 28.22 17.04 5.96
CA ALA A 183 27.65 17.95 6.92
C ALA A 183 28.66 19.04 7.28
N GLU A 184 28.17 20.17 7.72
CA GLU A 184 28.90 21.28 8.29
C GLU A 184 28.26 21.69 9.62
N ASP A 185 29.03 22.13 10.61
CA ASP A 185 28.50 22.75 11.81
C ASP A 185 28.77 24.26 11.89
N ASP A 186 28.23 24.93 12.91
CA ASP A 186 28.40 26.35 13.20
C ASP A 186 29.86 26.77 13.52
N GLN A 187 30.72 25.82 13.83
CA GLN A 187 32.12 26.03 14.10
C GLN A 187 33.01 25.87 12.86
N GLY A 188 32.38 25.60 11.70
CA GLY A 188 33.07 25.41 10.43
C GLY A 188 33.73 24.04 10.26
N ASN A 189 33.34 23.05 11.06
CA ASN A 189 33.82 21.69 10.86
C ASN A 189 33.04 21.05 9.72
N VAL A 190 33.76 20.30 8.87
CA VAL A 190 33.18 19.58 7.73
C VAL A 190 33.30 18.08 7.96
N TYR A 191 32.21 17.36 7.73
CA TYR A 191 32.05 15.92 7.95
C TYR A 191 31.81 15.23 6.61
N ILE A 192 32.63 14.26 6.24
CA ILE A 192 32.63 13.66 4.91
C ILE A 192 32.56 12.15 5.02
N SER A 193 31.77 11.51 4.12
CA SER A 193 31.75 10.06 4.01
C SER A 193 33.10 9.50 3.56
N ARG A 194 33.49 8.38 4.17
CA ARG A 194 34.67 7.60 3.75
C ARG A 194 34.54 6.85 2.42
N ALA A 195 33.41 6.92 1.74
CA ALA A 195 33.21 6.23 0.47
C ALA A 195 34.24 6.71 -0.57
N GLU A 196 35.26 5.91 -0.72
CA GLU A 196 36.43 6.17 -1.52
C GLU A 196 36.09 6.47 -2.99
N GLY A 197 36.61 7.55 -3.54
CA GLY A 197 36.94 7.69 -4.95
C GLY A 197 36.02 8.53 -5.80
N ARG A 198 34.87 9.01 -5.36
CA ARG A 198 33.96 9.86 -6.15
C ARG A 198 33.50 11.10 -5.39
N MET A 199 34.44 11.93 -4.98
CA MET A 199 34.09 13.24 -4.42
C MET A 199 33.53 14.14 -5.53
N SER A 200 32.39 14.81 -5.26
CA SER A 200 31.92 15.88 -6.14
C SER A 200 32.97 16.98 -6.26
N ASN A 201 32.97 17.74 -7.35
CA ASN A 201 33.92 18.84 -7.55
C ASN A 201 33.79 19.92 -6.45
N VAL A 202 32.60 20.05 -5.84
CA VAL A 202 32.31 20.96 -4.73
C VAL A 202 33.04 20.49 -3.47
N LEU A 203 32.94 19.22 -3.12
CA LEU A 203 33.66 18.63 -1.99
C LEU A 203 35.18 18.69 -2.16
N ARG A 204 35.70 18.48 -3.36
CA ARG A 204 37.16 18.62 -3.62
C ARG A 204 37.67 20.03 -3.32
N GLY A 205 36.87 21.07 -3.67
CA GLY A 205 37.22 22.45 -3.34
C GLY A 205 37.22 22.73 -1.84
N LEU A 206 36.26 22.18 -1.08
CA LEU A 206 36.16 22.37 0.37
C LEU A 206 37.22 21.58 1.15
N VAL A 207 37.60 20.40 0.70
CA VAL A 207 38.53 19.51 1.41
C VAL A 207 39.99 19.81 1.12
N VAL A 208 40.30 20.32 -0.06
CA VAL A 208 41.70 20.63 -0.44
C VAL A 208 42.24 21.88 0.25
N ASP A 209 41.36 22.81 0.64
CA ASP A 209 41.75 24.04 1.35
C ASP A 209 41.96 23.84 2.88
N GLN A 210 41.44 22.75 3.43
CA GLN A 210 41.63 22.44 4.86
C GLN A 210 42.73 21.37 5.01
N ASN A 211 43.91 21.79 5.38
CA ASN A 211 45.09 20.98 5.69
C ASN A 211 44.84 19.97 6.81
N GLY A 212 44.17 18.89 6.52
CA GLY A 212 44.05 17.79 7.45
C GLY A 212 42.74 17.04 7.33
N TYR A 213 42.78 15.95 6.58
CA TYR A 213 41.85 14.85 6.73
C TYR A 213 41.73 14.50 8.21
N ASN A 214 40.76 15.09 8.91
CA ASN A 214 40.51 14.67 10.28
C ASN A 214 39.77 13.33 10.21
N GLN A 215 40.51 12.23 10.29
CA GLN A 215 40.03 10.85 10.19
C GLN A 215 38.92 10.51 11.22
N ARG A 216 38.64 11.40 12.15
CA ARG A 216 37.62 11.24 13.20
C ARG A 216 36.28 11.84 12.83
N ARG A 217 36.20 12.72 11.82
CA ARG A 217 34.99 13.38 11.38
C ARG A 217 34.42 12.67 10.14
N ASN A 218 33.38 11.93 10.35
CA ASN A 218 32.80 11.05 9.33
C ASN A 218 31.27 11.15 9.32
N VAL A 219 30.68 10.96 8.14
CA VAL A 219 29.27 10.70 7.97
C VAL A 219 29.05 9.30 7.45
N SER A 220 27.99 8.62 7.89
CA SER A 220 27.57 7.31 7.41
C SER A 220 26.06 7.30 7.17
N GLY A 221 25.60 6.46 6.26
CA GLY A 221 24.22 6.45 5.77
C GLY A 221 24.07 7.38 4.56
N PRO A 222 22.88 7.62 4.06
CA PRO A 222 21.69 6.80 4.15
C PRO A 222 21.70 5.62 3.18
N GLY A 223 21.20 4.48 3.65
CA GLY A 223 20.89 3.32 2.81
C GLY A 223 19.39 3.12 2.71
N TRP A 224 18.70 3.98 1.98
CA TRP A 224 17.25 4.09 1.93
C TRP A 224 16.49 2.77 1.99
N ARG A 225 15.69 2.62 3.03
CA ARG A 225 14.80 1.49 3.25
C ARG A 225 13.37 1.88 2.96
N ARG A 226 12.67 1.02 2.24
CA ARG A 226 11.27 1.27 1.93
C ARG A 226 10.38 0.99 3.13
N SER A 227 9.51 1.95 3.47
CA SER A 227 8.46 1.77 4.47
C SER A 227 7.14 2.31 3.93
N GLY A 228 6.22 1.42 3.58
CA GLY A 228 4.93 1.81 3.00
C GLY A 228 5.07 2.58 1.68
N LEU A 229 4.58 3.81 1.66
CA LEU A 229 4.67 4.74 0.53
C LEU A 229 5.85 5.71 0.62
N GLY A 230 6.70 5.55 1.62
CA GLY A 230 7.86 6.40 1.86
C GLY A 230 9.17 5.61 1.91
N TRP A 231 10.24 6.35 2.05
CA TRP A 231 11.59 5.86 2.23
C TRP A 231 12.15 6.47 3.50
N TRP A 232 12.89 5.69 4.25
CA TRP A 232 13.51 6.14 5.48
C TRP A 232 14.90 5.53 5.62
N ASP A 233 15.74 6.18 6.37
CA ASP A 233 17.03 5.65 6.79
C ASP A 233 17.60 6.41 7.98
N ASP A 234 18.60 5.81 8.59
CA ASP A 234 19.36 6.41 9.67
C ASP A 234 20.75 6.77 9.14
N GLY A 235 21.19 7.99 9.43
CA GLY A 235 22.55 8.46 9.16
C GLY A 235 23.24 8.90 10.44
N GLN A 236 24.55 8.97 10.41
CA GLN A 236 25.36 9.42 11.56
C GLN A 236 26.41 10.43 11.14
N VAL A 237 26.58 11.47 11.94
CA VAL A 237 27.68 12.44 11.83
C VAL A 237 28.54 12.31 13.09
N SER A 238 29.76 11.82 12.95
CA SER A 238 30.65 11.53 14.09
C SER A 238 31.49 12.71 14.48
N SER A 239 31.74 12.89 15.80
CA SER A 239 32.60 13.93 16.37
C SER A 239 32.04 15.35 16.21
N VAL A 240 30.72 15.49 16.38
CA VAL A 240 30.05 16.80 16.44
C VAL A 240 30.29 17.42 17.82
N PRO A 241 30.67 18.71 17.91
CA PRO A 241 30.84 19.40 19.20
C PRO A 241 29.54 19.44 19.99
N ARG A 242 29.63 19.24 21.29
CA ARG A 242 28.51 19.29 22.21
C ARG A 242 27.79 20.64 22.22
N ASP A 243 28.52 21.72 22.02
CA ASP A 243 28.04 23.08 21.99
C ASP A 243 27.59 23.56 20.59
N ALA A 244 27.61 22.68 19.59
CA ALA A 244 27.09 22.99 18.25
C ALA A 244 25.63 23.45 18.33
N GLN A 245 25.33 24.59 17.69
CA GLN A 245 23.99 25.17 17.65
C GLN A 245 23.22 24.72 16.43
N TRP A 246 23.90 24.44 15.34
CA TRP A 246 23.29 23.88 14.15
C TRP A 246 24.25 22.95 13.40
N VAL A 247 23.66 22.03 12.66
CA VAL A 247 24.38 21.17 11.70
C VAL A 247 23.64 21.23 10.37
N ARG A 248 24.35 21.60 9.33
CA ARG A 248 23.86 21.66 7.96
C ARG A 248 24.18 20.37 7.26
N LEU A 249 23.16 19.68 6.77
CA LEU A 249 23.28 18.48 5.96
C LEU A 249 23.20 18.87 4.48
N VAL A 250 24.14 18.44 3.66
CA VAL A 250 24.17 18.73 2.23
C VAL A 250 24.12 17.42 1.46
N LEU A 251 23.11 17.27 0.65
CA LEU A 251 22.84 16.09 -0.17
C LEU A 251 23.09 16.42 -1.64
N ASP A 252 23.98 15.68 -2.29
CA ASP A 252 24.24 15.81 -3.73
C ASP A 252 23.28 14.90 -4.51
N ILE A 253 22.10 15.45 -4.88
CA ILE A 253 20.97 14.68 -5.43
C ILE A 253 20.71 15.06 -6.90
N GLY A 254 21.65 15.56 -7.63
CA GLY A 254 21.45 15.90 -9.05
C GLY A 254 22.14 17.15 -9.49
N GLU A 255 21.43 18.06 -10.18
CA GLU A 255 22.04 19.26 -10.76
C GLU A 255 22.47 20.28 -9.69
N GLU A 256 21.76 20.36 -8.58
CA GLU A 256 22.10 21.24 -7.44
C GLU A 256 22.04 20.48 -6.11
N PRO A 257 23.01 20.71 -5.19
CA PRO A 257 23.00 20.11 -3.88
C PRO A 257 21.87 20.69 -3.01
N ILE A 258 21.21 19.82 -2.27
CA ILE A 258 20.11 20.17 -1.36
C ILE A 258 20.65 20.30 0.03
N THR A 259 20.17 21.31 0.76
CA THR A 259 20.63 21.64 2.10
C THR A 259 19.48 21.52 3.08
N ILE A 260 19.70 20.78 4.17
CA ILE A 260 18.78 20.71 5.33
C ILE A 260 19.54 21.21 6.55
N LEU A 261 18.98 22.18 7.25
CA LEU A 261 19.52 22.68 8.48
C LEU A 261 18.87 21.95 9.66
N LEU A 262 19.68 21.42 10.54
CA LEU A 262 19.29 20.89 11.83
C LEU A 262 19.68 21.91 12.89
N GLU A 263 18.72 22.41 13.65
CA GLU A 263 18.94 23.41 14.70
C GLU A 263 18.73 22.77 16.07
N ARG A 264 19.63 23.06 16.98
CA ARG A 264 19.52 22.57 18.35
C ARG A 264 18.23 23.07 18.99
N GLU A 265 17.48 22.17 19.56
CA GLU A 265 16.33 22.56 20.37
C GLU A 265 16.81 23.17 21.67
N GLU A 266 16.36 24.39 22.00
CA GLU A 266 16.61 24.97 23.31
C GLU A 266 15.91 24.09 24.34
N ASP A 267 16.63 23.72 25.40
CA ASP A 267 16.06 23.03 26.56
C ASP A 267 14.81 23.83 26.99
N GLY A 268 13.64 23.28 26.76
CA GLY A 268 12.40 23.91 27.20
C GLY A 268 12.41 24.09 28.73
N PRO A 269 11.68 25.09 29.25
CA PRO A 269 11.72 25.46 30.66
C PRO A 269 11.24 24.37 31.59
#